data_c37e3d9cd2c47cd6a3b5c77cde19aa03
#
_entry.id   c37e3d9cd2c47cd6a3b5c77cde19aa03
#
_cell.length_a   1.000
_cell.length_b   1.000
_cell.length_c   1.000
_cell.angle_alpha   90.00
_cell.angle_beta   90.00
_cell.angle_gamma   90.00
#
_symmetry.space_group_name_H-M   'P 1'
#
loop_
_entity.id
_entity.type
_entity.pdbx_description
1 polymer ?
#
loop_
_entity_poly.entity_id
_entity_poly.type
_entity_poly.pdbx_seq_one_letter_code
_entity_poly.pdbx_strand_id
1 'polypeptide(L)'
;MDIFTFMNSASALFPYFETCVKIGKQTSNLPAAVTFTRLRSAGKKAEADMFSATKGINTHKGAIFSIGILCSALGRLSRNQWKMPEIILKECAVIAEGLVDSDFSNLTKENAVTSGQKLYLQYHITGIRGQIEAGLPAVQYAGLPILKKGLANGLNMNDAGCAALLTLMVSTTDTNLIARSDITTQQKTVQTIKEILIQTPYPDKQIFIGKNLSPGGSADLLAICYFLYFLESEA
;
A
#
# COMPACT_ATOMS: atom_id res chain seq x y z
N MET A 1 -1.85 -4.22 20.46
CA MET A 1 -2.35 -4.42 19.09
C MET A 1 -2.14 -5.88 18.75
N ASP A 2 -3.20 -6.59 18.43
CA ASP A 2 -3.23 -8.01 18.17
C ASP A 2 -3.99 -8.31 16.85
N ILE A 3 -4.11 -9.58 16.48
CA ILE A 3 -4.79 -9.98 15.26
C ILE A 3 -6.26 -9.57 15.25
N PHE A 4 -6.95 -9.59 16.39
CA PHE A 4 -8.35 -9.20 16.49
C PHE A 4 -8.54 -7.71 16.22
N THR A 5 -7.59 -6.87 16.68
CA THR A 5 -7.57 -5.42 16.37
C THR A 5 -7.51 -5.18 14.86
N PHE A 6 -6.65 -5.93 14.14
CA PHE A 6 -6.57 -5.85 12.68
C PHE A 6 -7.83 -6.36 12.00
N MET A 7 -8.39 -7.49 12.43
CA MET A 7 -9.62 -8.04 11.86
C MET A 7 -10.82 -7.10 12.05
N ASN A 8 -10.98 -6.52 13.23
CA ASN A 8 -12.04 -5.55 13.50
C ASN A 8 -11.91 -4.31 12.59
N SER A 9 -10.70 -3.82 12.42
CA SER A 9 -10.41 -2.71 11.52
C SER A 9 -10.75 -3.05 10.06
N ALA A 10 -10.29 -4.20 9.57
CA ALA A 10 -10.55 -4.63 8.21
C ALA A 10 -12.06 -4.77 7.93
N SER A 11 -12.80 -5.37 8.87
CA SER A 11 -14.26 -5.52 8.78
C SER A 11 -14.97 -4.17 8.75
N ALA A 12 -14.54 -3.20 9.56
CA ALA A 12 -15.10 -1.86 9.59
C ALA A 12 -14.86 -1.07 8.29
N LEU A 13 -13.79 -1.40 7.56
CA LEU A 13 -13.42 -0.74 6.31
C LEU A 13 -14.08 -1.33 5.06
N PHE A 14 -14.70 -2.49 5.13
CA PHE A 14 -15.35 -3.11 3.98
C PHE A 14 -16.36 -2.18 3.26
N PRO A 15 -17.29 -1.51 3.96
CA PRO A 15 -18.25 -0.59 3.31
C PRO A 15 -17.58 0.61 2.62
N TYR A 16 -16.41 1.02 3.12
CA TYR A 16 -15.61 2.06 2.49
C TYR A 16 -15.06 1.60 1.12
N PHE A 17 -14.49 0.41 1.03
CA PHE A 17 -13.96 -0.09 -0.24
C PHE A 17 -15.06 -0.29 -1.29
N GLU A 18 -16.25 -0.77 -0.90
CA GLU A 18 -17.42 -0.76 -1.78
C GLU A 18 -17.78 0.64 -2.28
N THR A 19 -17.74 1.62 -1.36
CA THR A 19 -18.01 3.03 -1.70
C THR A 19 -16.98 3.55 -2.70
N CYS A 20 -15.71 3.18 -2.57
CA CYS A 20 -14.66 3.56 -3.52
C CYS A 20 -14.94 3.03 -4.93
N VAL A 21 -15.36 1.74 -5.06
CA VAL A 21 -15.76 1.19 -6.37
C VAL A 21 -16.95 1.96 -6.95
N LYS A 22 -17.96 2.28 -6.13
CA LYS A 22 -19.13 3.08 -6.55
C LYS A 22 -18.73 4.48 -7.01
N ILE A 23 -17.84 5.16 -6.28
CA ILE A 23 -17.28 6.46 -6.68
C ILE A 23 -16.57 6.36 -8.03
N GLY A 24 -15.70 5.37 -8.22
CA GLY A 24 -15.03 5.14 -9.48
C GLY A 24 -16.01 4.98 -10.63
N LYS A 25 -17.02 4.12 -10.48
CA LYS A 25 -18.07 3.89 -11.48
C LYS A 25 -18.84 5.17 -11.82
N GLN A 26 -19.22 5.95 -10.81
CA GLN A 26 -19.97 7.21 -11.00
C GLN A 26 -19.14 8.32 -11.64
N THR A 27 -17.84 8.22 -11.60
CA THR A 27 -16.91 9.24 -12.12
C THR A 27 -16.10 8.74 -13.33
N SER A 28 -16.42 7.57 -13.89
CA SER A 28 -15.67 6.96 -14.99
C SER A 28 -15.57 7.87 -16.24
N ASN A 29 -16.62 8.66 -16.52
CA ASN A 29 -16.67 9.59 -17.64
C ASN A 29 -16.28 11.04 -17.24
N LEU A 30 -15.76 11.24 -16.03
CA LEU A 30 -15.32 12.54 -15.52
C LEU A 30 -13.79 12.58 -15.43
N PRO A 31 -13.18 13.78 -15.34
CA PRO A 31 -11.74 13.90 -15.04
C PRO A 31 -11.38 13.16 -13.77
N ALA A 32 -10.26 12.45 -13.76
CA ALA A 32 -9.83 11.60 -12.65
C ALA A 32 -9.65 12.36 -11.32
N ALA A 33 -9.31 13.64 -11.38
CA ALA A 33 -9.26 14.53 -10.21
C ALA A 33 -10.60 14.61 -9.45
N VAL A 34 -11.75 14.46 -10.15
CA VAL A 34 -13.06 14.40 -9.50
C VAL A 34 -13.21 13.12 -8.66
N THR A 35 -12.71 11.99 -9.17
CA THR A 35 -12.67 10.74 -8.42
C THR A 35 -11.87 10.93 -7.15
N PHE A 36 -10.65 11.46 -7.27
CA PHE A 36 -9.76 11.67 -6.13
C PHE A 36 -10.37 12.60 -5.07
N THR A 37 -11.01 13.70 -5.47
CA THR A 37 -11.67 14.63 -4.56
C THR A 37 -12.77 13.93 -3.74
N ARG A 38 -13.62 13.11 -4.39
CA ARG A 38 -14.65 12.32 -3.69
C ARG A 38 -14.05 11.27 -2.76
N LEU A 39 -12.96 10.62 -3.17
CA LEU A 39 -12.25 9.66 -2.33
C LEU A 39 -11.68 10.29 -1.06
N ARG A 40 -11.10 11.48 -1.14
CA ARG A 40 -10.59 12.20 0.05
C ARG A 40 -11.66 12.38 1.13
N SER A 41 -12.89 12.73 0.73
CA SER A 41 -14.00 12.88 1.67
C SER A 41 -14.38 11.53 2.30
N ALA A 42 -14.55 10.49 1.48
CA ALA A 42 -14.89 9.15 1.97
C ALA A 42 -13.77 8.55 2.85
N GLY A 43 -12.49 8.77 2.49
CA GLY A 43 -11.34 8.29 3.24
C GLY A 43 -11.23 8.89 4.65
N LYS A 44 -11.56 10.18 4.83
CA LYS A 44 -11.61 10.79 6.16
C LYS A 44 -12.62 10.11 7.08
N LYS A 45 -13.78 9.73 6.54
CA LYS A 45 -14.78 8.96 7.29
C LYS A 45 -14.25 7.56 7.62
N ALA A 46 -13.65 6.89 6.66
CA ALA A 46 -13.07 5.56 6.87
C ALA A 46 -11.95 5.55 7.94
N GLU A 47 -11.12 6.61 8.00
CA GLU A 47 -10.14 6.76 9.09
C GLU A 47 -10.85 6.85 10.47
N ALA A 48 -11.94 7.60 10.58
CA ALA A 48 -12.72 7.70 11.82
C ALA A 48 -13.35 6.34 12.20
N ASP A 49 -13.91 5.62 11.22
CA ASP A 49 -14.48 4.28 11.43
C ASP A 49 -13.40 3.28 11.87
N MET A 50 -12.22 3.31 11.27
CA MET A 50 -11.05 2.52 11.68
C MET A 50 -10.67 2.83 13.14
N PHE A 51 -10.50 4.10 13.51
CA PHE A 51 -10.14 4.48 14.88
C PHE A 51 -11.21 4.09 15.89
N SER A 52 -12.48 4.19 15.54
CA SER A 52 -13.58 3.73 16.38
C SER A 52 -13.50 2.22 16.62
N ALA A 53 -13.32 1.42 15.57
CA ALA A 53 -13.25 -0.04 15.65
C ALA A 53 -12.01 -0.54 16.41
N THR A 54 -10.94 0.26 16.46
CA THR A 54 -9.64 -0.13 17.06
C THR A 54 -9.33 0.59 18.37
N LYS A 55 -10.28 1.32 18.93
CA LYS A 55 -10.08 2.13 20.16
C LYS A 55 -8.92 3.12 20.02
N GLY A 56 -8.85 3.80 18.88
CA GLY A 56 -7.85 4.84 18.60
C GLY A 56 -6.51 4.32 18.07
N ILE A 57 -6.40 3.03 17.71
CA ILE A 57 -5.15 2.48 17.17
C ILE A 57 -5.13 2.61 15.65
N ASN A 58 -4.08 3.22 15.10
CA ASN A 58 -3.84 3.22 13.66
C ASN A 58 -3.38 1.85 13.19
N THR A 59 -4.21 1.18 12.39
CA THR A 59 -3.94 -0.15 11.81
C THR A 59 -3.80 -0.11 10.30
N HIS A 60 -4.75 0.49 9.59
CA HIS A 60 -4.91 0.42 8.14
C HIS A 60 -4.98 1.80 7.44
N LYS A 61 -4.42 2.86 8.04
CA LYS A 61 -4.48 4.21 7.43
C LYS A 61 -3.85 4.25 6.04
N GLY A 62 -2.71 3.58 5.83
CA GLY A 62 -2.08 3.45 4.54
C GLY A 62 -2.95 2.66 3.55
N ALA A 63 -3.54 1.55 4.00
CA ALA A 63 -4.44 0.73 3.20
C ALA A 63 -5.74 1.47 2.81
N ILE A 64 -6.33 2.28 3.70
CA ILE A 64 -7.46 3.15 3.37
C ILE A 64 -7.12 4.00 2.14
N PHE A 65 -5.97 4.63 2.14
CA PHE A 65 -5.54 5.47 1.04
C PHE A 65 -5.25 4.65 -0.24
N SER A 66 -4.38 3.66 -0.15
CA SER A 66 -3.88 2.92 -1.33
C SER A 66 -4.92 1.98 -1.94
N ILE A 67 -5.60 1.17 -1.12
CA ILE A 67 -6.65 0.24 -1.59
C ILE A 67 -7.91 1.03 -1.99
N GLY A 68 -8.19 2.17 -1.35
CA GLY A 68 -9.28 3.05 -1.76
C GLY A 68 -9.11 3.55 -3.19
N ILE A 69 -7.92 4.00 -3.58
CA ILE A 69 -7.60 4.39 -4.96
C ILE A 69 -7.70 3.19 -5.90
N LEU A 70 -7.16 2.03 -5.51
CA LEU A 70 -7.22 0.80 -6.29
C LEU A 70 -8.68 0.37 -6.58
N CYS A 71 -9.53 0.37 -5.56
CA CYS A 71 -10.96 0.07 -5.71
C CYS A 71 -11.67 1.06 -6.63
N SER A 72 -11.28 2.35 -6.57
CA SER A 72 -11.85 3.34 -7.47
C SER A 72 -11.37 3.19 -8.90
N ALA A 73 -10.12 2.81 -9.10
CA ALA A 73 -9.59 2.47 -10.42
C ALA A 73 -10.41 1.32 -11.05
N LEU A 74 -10.69 0.26 -10.28
CA LEU A 74 -11.57 -0.83 -10.72
C LEU A 74 -12.97 -0.33 -11.09
N GLY A 75 -13.53 0.59 -10.30
CA GLY A 75 -14.84 1.18 -10.59
C GLY A 75 -14.86 1.98 -11.89
N ARG A 76 -13.77 2.61 -12.29
CA ARG A 76 -13.63 3.37 -13.54
C ARG A 76 -13.39 2.48 -14.76
N LEU A 77 -12.83 1.29 -14.56
CA LEU A 77 -12.49 0.33 -15.61
C LEU A 77 -13.66 -0.63 -15.91
N SER A 78 -13.67 -1.16 -17.13
CA SER A 78 -14.56 -2.25 -17.51
C SER A 78 -14.13 -3.58 -16.85
N ARG A 79 -15.09 -4.50 -16.65
CA ARG A 79 -14.80 -5.81 -16.04
C ARG A 79 -13.68 -6.60 -16.73
N ASN A 80 -13.59 -6.52 -18.06
CA ASN A 80 -12.55 -7.22 -18.81
C ASN A 80 -11.14 -6.72 -18.49
N GLN A 81 -11.00 -5.48 -18.03
CA GLN A 81 -9.73 -4.87 -17.66
C GLN A 81 -9.28 -5.23 -16.23
N TRP A 82 -10.17 -5.81 -15.43
CA TRP A 82 -9.85 -6.20 -14.05
C TRP A 82 -8.82 -7.32 -13.95
N LYS A 83 -8.64 -8.11 -15.01
CA LYS A 83 -7.60 -9.15 -15.12
C LYS A 83 -6.21 -8.62 -15.51
N MET A 84 -6.08 -7.32 -15.71
CA MET A 84 -4.88 -6.69 -16.25
C MET A 84 -4.28 -5.73 -15.20
N PRO A 85 -3.43 -6.24 -14.27
CA PRO A 85 -2.85 -5.43 -13.20
C PRO A 85 -2.21 -4.14 -13.70
N GLU A 86 -1.52 -4.18 -14.83
CA GLU A 86 -0.86 -3.01 -15.43
C GLU A 86 -1.86 -1.89 -15.80
N ILE A 87 -3.07 -2.24 -16.26
CA ILE A 87 -4.12 -1.27 -16.57
C ILE A 87 -4.69 -0.68 -15.28
N ILE A 88 -4.92 -1.51 -14.26
CA ILE A 88 -5.43 -1.07 -12.97
C ILE A 88 -4.43 -0.10 -12.31
N LEU A 89 -3.15 -0.47 -12.29
CA LEU A 89 -2.09 0.33 -11.68
C LEU A 89 -1.87 1.66 -12.43
N LYS A 90 -1.98 1.65 -13.75
CA LYS A 90 -1.98 2.87 -14.58
C LYS A 90 -3.16 3.78 -14.24
N GLU A 91 -4.36 3.23 -14.07
CA GLU A 91 -5.54 4.03 -13.67
C GLU A 91 -5.38 4.60 -12.26
N CYS A 92 -4.71 3.89 -11.34
CA CYS A 92 -4.34 4.44 -10.03
C CYS A 92 -3.46 5.68 -10.17
N ALA A 93 -2.46 5.66 -11.07
CA ALA A 93 -1.61 6.82 -11.34
C ALA A 93 -2.40 8.00 -11.91
N VAL A 94 -3.32 7.73 -12.84
CA VAL A 94 -4.20 8.77 -13.43
C VAL A 94 -5.08 9.42 -12.37
N ILE A 95 -5.64 8.63 -11.43
CA ILE A 95 -6.44 9.17 -10.32
C ILE A 95 -5.59 10.04 -9.37
N ALA A 96 -4.33 9.69 -9.19
CA ALA A 96 -3.41 10.33 -8.24
C ALA A 96 -2.45 11.35 -8.90
N GLU A 97 -2.69 11.74 -10.15
CA GLU A 97 -1.85 12.69 -10.86
C GLU A 97 -1.75 14.02 -10.12
N GLY A 98 -0.52 14.54 -9.92
CA GLY A 98 -0.24 15.78 -9.20
C GLY A 98 -0.42 15.69 -7.68
N LEU A 99 -0.57 14.48 -7.12
CA LEU A 99 -0.80 14.28 -5.69
C LEU A 99 0.39 14.70 -4.83
N VAL A 100 1.61 14.39 -5.25
CA VAL A 100 2.82 14.74 -4.51
C VAL A 100 2.96 16.24 -4.41
N ASP A 101 2.81 16.95 -5.51
CA ASP A 101 2.86 18.41 -5.53
C ASP A 101 1.73 19.03 -4.70
N SER A 102 0.51 18.56 -4.87
CA SER A 102 -0.66 19.05 -4.14
C SER A 102 -0.52 18.89 -2.61
N ASP A 103 0.05 17.77 -2.14
CA ASP A 103 0.14 17.47 -0.72
C ASP A 103 1.39 18.05 -0.05
N PHE A 104 2.45 18.37 -0.83
CA PHE A 104 3.75 18.72 -0.28
C PHE A 104 4.28 20.11 -0.69
N SER A 105 3.76 20.77 -1.74
CA SER A 105 4.28 22.06 -2.23
C SER A 105 4.23 23.19 -1.18
N ASN A 106 3.20 23.19 -0.34
CA ASN A 106 3.02 24.19 0.72
C ASN A 106 3.34 23.65 2.12
N LEU A 107 4.10 22.55 2.21
CA LEU A 107 4.41 21.91 3.46
C LEU A 107 5.58 22.63 4.16
N THR A 108 5.38 22.97 5.43
CA THR A 108 6.41 23.56 6.30
C THR A 108 6.55 22.74 7.58
N LYS A 109 7.58 23.05 8.38
CA LYS A 109 7.78 22.37 9.67
C LYS A 109 6.62 22.62 10.64
N GLU A 110 5.98 23.78 10.53
CA GLU A 110 4.89 24.23 11.41
C GLU A 110 3.57 23.51 11.09
N ASN A 111 3.33 23.18 9.82
CA ASN A 111 2.09 22.54 9.38
C ASN A 111 2.21 21.03 9.14
N ALA A 112 3.40 20.45 9.27
CA ALA A 112 3.63 19.01 9.11
C ALA A 112 3.13 18.22 10.32
N VAL A 113 1.96 17.58 10.18
CA VAL A 113 1.29 16.83 11.25
C VAL A 113 1.66 15.34 11.24
N THR A 114 1.75 14.73 10.05
CA THR A 114 1.97 13.28 9.91
C THR A 114 3.46 12.93 9.80
N SER A 115 3.82 11.69 10.20
CA SER A 115 5.18 11.19 10.03
C SER A 115 5.66 11.23 8.57
N GLY A 116 4.78 10.90 7.61
CA GLY A 116 5.10 10.99 6.19
C GLY A 116 5.43 12.40 5.72
N GLN A 117 4.69 13.42 6.21
CA GLN A 117 4.99 14.83 5.92
C GLN A 117 6.34 15.27 6.51
N LYS A 118 6.64 14.86 7.75
CA LYS A 118 7.93 15.17 8.40
C LYS A 118 9.09 14.51 7.66
N LEU A 119 8.93 13.27 7.21
CA LEU A 119 9.94 12.56 6.43
C LEU A 119 10.14 13.17 5.04
N TYR A 120 9.08 13.68 4.42
CA TYR A 120 9.21 14.42 3.17
C TYR A 120 10.03 15.70 3.34
N LEU A 121 9.76 16.52 4.37
CA LEU A 121 10.50 17.73 4.65
C LEU A 121 12.00 17.47 4.95
N GLN A 122 12.29 16.36 5.59
CA GLN A 122 13.65 16.04 6.02
C GLN A 122 14.46 15.29 4.96
N TYR A 123 13.82 14.39 4.20
CA TYR A 123 14.50 13.45 3.31
C TYR A 123 13.93 13.39 1.89
N HIS A 124 12.91 14.20 1.57
CA HIS A 124 12.16 14.16 0.30
C HIS A 124 11.55 12.78 -0.02
N ILE A 125 11.22 12.01 1.03
CA ILE A 125 10.60 10.69 0.89
C ILE A 125 9.09 10.88 0.71
N THR A 126 8.57 10.55 -0.48
CA THR A 126 7.15 10.69 -0.84
C THR A 126 6.27 9.54 -0.32
N GLY A 127 6.88 8.42 0.06
CA GLY A 127 6.19 7.24 0.59
C GLY A 127 5.12 6.68 -0.35
N ILE A 128 3.99 6.27 0.20
CA ILE A 128 2.88 5.68 -0.57
C ILE A 128 2.27 6.65 -1.59
N ARG A 129 2.35 7.98 -1.37
CA ARG A 129 1.86 8.97 -2.34
C ARG A 129 2.63 8.91 -3.64
N GLY A 130 3.96 8.94 -3.57
CA GLY A 130 4.81 8.81 -4.75
C GLY A 130 4.69 7.43 -5.41
N GLN A 131 4.52 6.37 -4.63
CA GLN A 131 4.27 5.04 -5.20
C GLN A 131 2.98 5.01 -6.03
N ILE A 132 1.88 5.57 -5.53
CA ILE A 132 0.60 5.55 -6.25
C ILE A 132 0.62 6.48 -7.46
N GLU A 133 1.16 7.68 -7.33
CA GLU A 133 1.29 8.63 -8.45
C GLU A 133 2.15 8.06 -9.59
N ALA A 134 3.16 7.26 -9.24
CA ALA A 134 3.99 6.53 -10.22
C ALA A 134 3.37 5.21 -10.74
N GLY A 135 2.15 4.85 -10.34
CA GLY A 135 1.50 3.59 -10.73
C GLY A 135 1.98 2.37 -9.95
N LEU A 136 2.43 2.55 -8.70
CA LEU A 136 2.85 1.48 -7.80
C LEU A 136 3.97 0.58 -8.38
N PRO A 137 5.09 1.15 -8.84
CA PRO A 137 6.15 0.39 -9.50
C PRO A 137 6.71 -0.75 -8.63
N ALA A 138 6.78 -0.58 -7.31
CA ALA A 138 7.21 -1.65 -6.41
C ALA A 138 6.26 -2.86 -6.42
N VAL A 139 4.95 -2.63 -6.52
CA VAL A 139 3.96 -3.69 -6.69
C VAL A 139 4.13 -4.36 -8.05
N GLN A 140 4.17 -3.57 -9.12
CA GLN A 140 4.18 -4.06 -10.50
C GLN A 140 5.45 -4.86 -10.83
N TYR A 141 6.61 -4.36 -10.42
CA TYR A 141 7.90 -4.90 -10.88
C TYR A 141 8.65 -5.73 -9.83
N ALA A 142 8.21 -5.68 -8.57
CA ALA A 142 8.88 -6.40 -7.48
C ALA A 142 7.93 -7.36 -6.75
N GLY A 143 6.94 -6.87 -6.01
CA GLY A 143 6.12 -7.67 -5.11
C GLY A 143 5.23 -8.68 -5.83
N LEU A 144 4.42 -8.26 -6.80
CA LEU A 144 3.48 -9.12 -7.50
C LEU A 144 4.18 -10.23 -8.31
N PRO A 145 5.26 -9.98 -9.06
CA PRO A 145 6.00 -11.03 -9.76
C PRO A 145 6.56 -12.11 -8.82
N ILE A 146 7.13 -11.73 -7.68
CA ILE A 146 7.68 -12.68 -6.70
C ILE A 146 6.57 -13.48 -6.03
N LEU A 147 5.45 -12.86 -5.66
CA LEU A 147 4.28 -13.56 -5.13
C LEU A 147 3.78 -14.64 -6.10
N LYS A 148 3.54 -14.26 -7.36
CA LYS A 148 3.08 -15.19 -8.41
C LYS A 148 4.07 -16.33 -8.65
N LYS A 149 5.35 -16.02 -8.75
CA LYS A 149 6.40 -17.03 -8.96
C LYS A 149 6.51 -18.00 -7.78
N GLY A 150 6.41 -17.49 -6.54
CA GLY A 150 6.42 -18.33 -5.34
C GLY A 150 5.26 -19.33 -5.33
N LEU A 151 4.04 -18.86 -5.60
CA LEU A 151 2.84 -19.69 -5.67
C LEU A 151 2.91 -20.72 -6.82
N ALA A 152 3.39 -20.31 -8.00
CA ALA A 152 3.59 -21.22 -9.13
C ALA A 152 4.64 -22.30 -8.84
N ASN A 153 5.61 -22.04 -7.97
CA ASN A 153 6.61 -23.00 -7.49
C ASN A 153 6.11 -23.87 -6.31
N GLY A 154 4.83 -23.78 -5.95
CA GLY A 154 4.22 -24.61 -4.91
C GLY A 154 4.38 -24.10 -3.48
N LEU A 155 4.85 -22.87 -3.28
CA LEU A 155 4.83 -22.25 -1.95
C LEU A 155 3.39 -22.00 -1.51
N ASN A 156 3.13 -22.11 -0.20
CA ASN A 156 1.87 -21.67 0.34
C ASN A 156 1.77 -20.13 0.30
N MET A 157 0.55 -19.61 0.44
CA MET A 157 0.24 -18.18 0.35
C MET A 157 1.07 -17.31 1.32
N ASN A 158 1.30 -17.81 2.55
CA ASN A 158 2.05 -17.06 3.56
C ASN A 158 3.54 -16.95 3.20
N ASP A 159 4.17 -18.05 2.75
CA ASP A 159 5.61 -18.07 2.45
C ASP A 159 5.91 -17.28 1.16
N ALA A 160 5.06 -17.40 0.13
CA ALA A 160 5.13 -16.57 -1.06
C ALA A 160 4.93 -15.07 -0.72
N GLY A 161 4.01 -14.76 0.18
CA GLY A 161 3.78 -13.40 0.68
C GLY A 161 4.95 -12.85 1.49
N CYS A 162 5.61 -13.67 2.32
CA CYS A 162 6.83 -13.25 3.02
C CYS A 162 7.95 -12.88 2.03
N ALA A 163 8.17 -13.67 1.00
CA ALA A 163 9.16 -13.37 -0.03
C ALA A 163 8.83 -12.06 -0.79
N ALA A 164 7.55 -11.87 -1.14
CA ALA A 164 7.10 -10.64 -1.76
C ALA A 164 7.26 -9.42 -0.83
N LEU A 165 6.95 -9.55 0.46
CA LEU A 165 7.13 -8.48 1.46
C LEU A 165 8.59 -8.04 1.52
N LEU A 166 9.52 -8.98 1.60
CA LEU A 166 10.95 -8.68 1.66
C LEU A 166 11.44 -7.97 0.40
N THR A 167 10.96 -8.42 -0.75
CA THR A 167 11.28 -7.78 -2.03
C THR A 167 10.72 -6.36 -2.10
N LEU A 168 9.51 -6.12 -1.60
CA LEU A 168 8.93 -4.79 -1.46
C LEU A 168 9.74 -3.90 -0.53
N MET A 169 10.19 -4.41 0.63
CA MET A 169 11.03 -3.67 1.58
C MET A 169 12.37 -3.23 0.98
N VAL A 170 12.91 -4.01 0.06
CA VAL A 170 14.14 -3.64 -0.67
C VAL A 170 13.87 -2.62 -1.77
N SER A 171 12.70 -2.68 -2.37
CA SER A 171 12.30 -1.85 -3.53
C SER A 171 11.70 -0.50 -3.14
N THR A 172 11.41 -0.28 -1.85
CA THR A 172 10.77 0.94 -1.36
C THR A 172 11.45 1.46 -0.10
N THR A 173 11.22 2.74 0.20
CA THR A 173 11.56 3.33 1.50
C THR A 173 10.34 3.27 2.41
N ASP A 174 10.37 2.40 3.43
CA ASP A 174 9.26 2.21 4.36
C ASP A 174 9.21 3.33 5.40
N THR A 175 8.28 4.27 5.19
CA THR A 175 8.09 5.43 6.08
C THR A 175 7.61 5.05 7.47
N ASN A 176 6.91 3.92 7.63
CA ASN A 176 6.47 3.44 8.95
C ASN A 176 7.64 2.86 9.74
N LEU A 177 8.54 2.15 9.07
CA LEU A 177 9.76 1.64 9.69
C LEU A 177 10.64 2.80 10.19
N ILE A 178 10.86 3.82 9.34
CA ILE A 178 11.66 5.00 9.73
C ILE A 178 10.99 5.75 10.88
N ALA A 179 9.67 5.94 10.84
CA ALA A 179 8.94 6.67 11.90
C ALA A 179 8.97 5.97 13.26
N ARG A 180 9.16 4.66 13.29
CA ARG A 180 9.27 3.85 14.53
C ARG A 180 10.71 3.60 14.99
N SER A 181 11.67 3.92 14.15
CA SER A 181 13.10 3.79 14.42
C SER A 181 13.85 5.04 13.90
N ASP A 182 14.62 4.88 12.84
CA ASP A 182 15.34 5.92 12.13
C ASP A 182 15.72 5.45 10.71
N ILE A 183 16.25 6.38 9.90
CA ILE A 183 16.65 6.08 8.52
C ILE A 183 17.82 5.10 8.46
N THR A 184 18.74 5.16 9.42
CA THR A 184 19.90 4.25 9.50
C THR A 184 19.47 2.82 9.76
N THR A 185 18.51 2.62 10.65
CA THR A 185 17.91 1.32 10.93
C THR A 185 17.22 0.77 9.69
N GLN A 186 16.47 1.59 8.96
CA GLN A 186 15.82 1.18 7.70
C GLN A 186 16.88 0.76 6.67
N GLN A 187 17.95 1.53 6.48
CA GLN A 187 19.03 1.20 5.53
C GLN A 187 19.74 -0.10 5.90
N LYS A 188 20.08 -0.32 7.18
CA LYS A 188 20.67 -1.58 7.67
C LYS A 188 19.73 -2.76 7.46
N THR A 189 18.44 -2.59 7.73
CA THR A 189 17.44 -3.61 7.49
C THR A 189 17.36 -4.00 6.03
N VAL A 190 17.29 -3.03 5.13
CA VAL A 190 17.29 -3.25 3.67
C VAL A 190 18.56 -3.98 3.23
N GLN A 191 19.74 -3.58 3.74
CA GLN A 191 21.00 -4.24 3.41
C GLN A 191 21.00 -5.71 3.86
N THR A 192 20.56 -5.99 5.09
CA THR A 192 20.43 -7.38 5.60
C THR A 192 19.46 -8.20 4.74
N ILE A 193 18.32 -7.62 4.33
CA ILE A 193 17.36 -8.32 3.48
C ILE A 193 17.97 -8.62 2.10
N LYS A 194 18.70 -7.68 1.50
CA LYS A 194 19.40 -7.90 0.23
C LYS A 194 20.37 -9.09 0.31
N GLU A 195 21.16 -9.17 1.37
CA GLU A 195 22.10 -10.27 1.59
C GLU A 195 21.38 -11.62 1.71
N ILE A 196 20.23 -11.67 2.37
CA ILE A 196 19.40 -12.88 2.47
C ILE A 196 18.81 -13.25 1.12
N LEU A 197 18.26 -12.29 0.37
CA LEU A 197 17.64 -12.53 -0.94
C LEU A 197 18.64 -12.96 -2.02
N ILE A 198 19.92 -12.60 -1.88
CA ILE A 198 21.01 -13.11 -2.73
C ILE A 198 21.21 -14.63 -2.52
N GLN A 199 21.09 -15.09 -1.27
CA GLN A 199 21.26 -16.50 -0.92
C GLN A 199 20.03 -17.34 -1.30
N THR A 200 18.85 -16.84 -1.06
CA THR A 200 17.58 -17.47 -1.41
C THR A 200 16.47 -16.43 -1.62
N PRO A 201 15.73 -16.53 -2.74
CA PRO A 201 14.59 -15.62 -2.98
C PRO A 201 13.39 -15.93 -2.05
N TYR A 202 13.40 -17.07 -1.36
CA TYR A 202 12.33 -17.52 -0.46
C TYR A 202 12.91 -17.92 0.90
N PRO A 203 13.34 -16.94 1.74
CA PRO A 203 13.95 -17.22 3.04
C PRO A 203 12.92 -17.71 4.07
N ASP A 204 13.41 -18.47 5.06
CA ASP A 204 12.58 -18.87 6.20
C ASP A 204 12.12 -17.64 7.00
N LYS A 205 10.83 -17.59 7.30
CA LYS A 205 10.19 -16.51 8.07
C LYS A 205 10.76 -16.30 9.47
N GLN A 206 11.36 -17.30 10.08
CA GLN A 206 11.94 -17.20 11.44
C GLN A 206 13.08 -16.18 11.52
N ILE A 207 13.78 -15.91 10.42
CA ILE A 207 14.86 -14.92 10.35
C ILE A 207 14.35 -13.51 10.72
N PHE A 208 13.07 -13.19 10.44
CA PHE A 208 12.48 -11.85 10.59
C PHE A 208 11.73 -11.67 11.90
N ILE A 209 11.12 -12.73 12.42
CA ILE A 209 10.38 -12.71 13.70
C ILE A 209 11.30 -12.27 14.84
N GLY A 210 12.54 -12.74 14.87
CA GLY A 210 13.52 -12.40 15.89
C GLY A 210 13.97 -10.93 15.93
N LYS A 211 13.74 -10.14 14.85
CA LYS A 211 14.17 -8.73 14.76
C LYS A 211 13.07 -7.72 15.09
N ASN A 212 11.85 -8.16 15.36
CA ASN A 212 10.69 -7.31 15.75
C ASN A 212 10.46 -6.10 14.82
N LEU A 213 10.69 -6.27 13.52
CA LEU A 213 10.53 -5.22 12.51
C LEU A 213 9.07 -5.13 12.06
N SER A 214 8.54 -3.90 11.97
CA SER A 214 7.16 -3.64 11.54
C SER A 214 7.15 -2.81 10.25
N PRO A 215 7.22 -3.45 9.07
CA PRO A 215 7.24 -2.79 7.78
C PRO A 215 5.82 -2.43 7.31
N GLY A 216 5.16 -1.50 8.00
CA GLY A 216 3.75 -1.17 7.75
C GLY A 216 3.48 -0.65 6.32
N GLY A 217 4.39 0.16 5.77
CA GLY A 217 4.26 0.66 4.41
C GLY A 217 4.41 -0.43 3.35
N SER A 218 5.37 -1.33 3.53
CA SER A 218 5.56 -2.48 2.65
C SER A 218 4.43 -3.51 2.79
N ALA A 219 3.82 -3.64 3.98
CA ALA A 219 2.66 -4.48 4.21
C ALA A 219 1.41 -3.98 3.45
N ASP A 220 1.20 -2.66 3.37
CA ASP A 220 0.12 -2.08 2.57
C ASP A 220 0.30 -2.41 1.07
N LEU A 221 1.55 -2.37 0.57
CA LEU A 221 1.87 -2.76 -0.81
C LEU A 221 1.69 -4.27 -1.05
N LEU A 222 2.03 -5.10 -0.06
CA LEU A 222 1.77 -6.55 -0.13
C LEU A 222 0.27 -6.84 -0.20
N ALA A 223 -0.55 -6.12 0.56
CA ALA A 223 -2.01 -6.26 0.47
C ALA A 223 -2.54 -5.97 -0.95
N ILE A 224 -1.95 -4.98 -1.65
CA ILE A 224 -2.26 -4.72 -3.06
C ILE A 224 -1.80 -5.88 -3.95
N CYS A 225 -0.62 -6.47 -3.70
CA CYS A 225 -0.16 -7.64 -4.46
C CYS A 225 -1.14 -8.82 -4.34
N TYR A 226 -1.60 -9.12 -3.13
CA TYR A 226 -2.62 -10.16 -2.90
C TYR A 226 -3.93 -9.82 -3.59
N PHE A 227 -4.39 -8.57 -3.47
CA PHE A 227 -5.62 -8.13 -4.09
C PHE A 227 -5.59 -8.35 -5.62
N LEU A 228 -4.52 -7.91 -6.28
CA LEU A 228 -4.35 -8.08 -7.72
C LEU A 228 -4.23 -9.56 -8.12
N TYR A 229 -3.50 -10.36 -7.34
CA TYR A 229 -3.37 -11.80 -7.58
C TYR A 229 -4.72 -12.51 -7.55
N PHE A 230 -5.54 -12.28 -6.52
CA PHE A 230 -6.87 -12.87 -6.42
C PHE A 230 -7.80 -12.38 -7.52
N LEU A 231 -7.73 -11.11 -7.88
CA LEU A 231 -8.55 -10.55 -8.93
C LEU A 231 -8.27 -11.18 -10.31
N GLU A 232 -7.00 -11.51 -10.60
CA GLU A 232 -6.65 -12.25 -11.82
C GLU A 232 -7.13 -13.71 -11.80
N SER A 233 -7.14 -14.35 -10.63
CA SER A 233 -7.48 -15.77 -10.50
C SER A 233 -9.00 -16.04 -10.47
N GLU A 234 -9.81 -15.08 -10.02
CA GLU A 234 -11.26 -15.24 -9.88
C GLU A 234 -12.06 -14.65 -11.05
N ALA A 235 -11.46 -13.84 -11.84
CA ALA A 235 -12.09 -13.20 -12.99
C ALA A 235 -11.82 -13.97 -14.27
#